data_a24878abed1f77a960003be133ec1e2c
#
_entry.id   a24878abed1f77a960003be133ec1e2c
#
_cell.length_a   1.000
_cell.length_b   1.000
_cell.length_c   1.000
_cell.angle_alpha   90.00
_cell.angle_beta   90.00
_cell.angle_gamma   90.00
#
_symmetry.space_group_name_H-M   'P 1'
#
loop_
_entity.id
_entity.type
_entity.pdbx_description
1 polymer ?
#
loop_
_entity_poly.entity_id
_entity_poly.type
_entity_poly.pdbx_seq_one_letter_code
_entity_poly.pdbx_strand_id
1 'polypeptide(L)'
;MNQQTRTRRPFVALWLLLSTTGTALAADKAYMTQVSELLGIVAAPTYLRDACSRRVPGIRDALRAQHAAWRQQHARLLAAIDVQLRRADARTRRQHSPFTLADLDRAGARMMADRLDLLTPAESREACGKFGEFLREQDETMQATVPARLAALEAADRELAASEAGSPG
;
A
#
# COMPACT_ATOMS: atom_id res chain seq x y z
N MET A 1 -38.60 -56.80 21.88
CA MET A 1 -38.81 -55.42 21.46
C MET A 1 -37.63 -54.59 21.98
N ASN A 2 -36.62 -54.37 21.12
CA ASN A 2 -35.39 -53.64 21.48
C ASN A 2 -35.32 -52.41 20.58
N GLN A 3 -35.53 -51.22 21.17
CA GLN A 3 -35.32 -49.95 20.49
C GLN A 3 -33.84 -49.57 20.59
N GLN A 4 -33.14 -49.59 19.46
CA GLN A 4 -31.81 -49.02 19.28
C GLN A 4 -31.93 -47.51 19.05
N THR A 5 -31.62 -46.71 20.06
CA THR A 5 -31.40 -45.28 19.94
C THR A 5 -30.04 -45.05 19.27
N ARG A 6 -30.08 -44.72 17.95
CA ARG A 6 -28.90 -44.26 17.22
C ARG A 6 -28.61 -42.80 17.62
N THR A 7 -27.56 -42.59 18.40
CA THR A 7 -26.93 -41.32 18.64
C THR A 7 -26.32 -40.76 17.36
N ARG A 8 -27.03 -39.78 16.75
CA ARG A 8 -26.48 -38.91 15.70
C ARG A 8 -25.87 -37.69 16.38
N ARG A 9 -24.57 -37.60 16.44
CA ARG A 9 -23.69 -36.42 16.58
C ARG A 9 -22.24 -36.92 16.62
N PRO A 10 -21.27 -36.41 15.87
CA PRO A 10 -20.87 -35.01 15.74
C PRO A 10 -20.26 -34.68 14.36
N PHE A 11 -21.05 -34.22 13.40
CA PHE A 11 -20.48 -33.73 12.12
C PHE A 11 -20.58 -32.21 11.96
N VAL A 12 -21.26 -31.51 12.88
CA VAL A 12 -21.50 -30.06 12.73
C VAL A 12 -20.32 -29.22 13.24
N ALA A 13 -19.50 -29.75 14.15
CA ALA A 13 -18.40 -28.99 14.76
C ALA A 13 -17.18 -28.80 13.83
N LEU A 14 -16.99 -29.66 12.84
CA LEU A 14 -15.81 -29.60 11.95
C LEU A 14 -15.92 -28.56 10.83
N TRP A 15 -17.15 -28.16 10.46
CA TRP A 15 -17.37 -27.15 9.42
C TRP A 15 -17.15 -25.72 9.90
N LEU A 16 -17.31 -25.44 11.20
CA LEU A 16 -17.11 -24.10 11.77
C LEU A 16 -15.63 -23.72 11.92
N LEU A 17 -14.72 -24.67 12.01
CA LEU A 17 -13.28 -24.39 12.13
C LEU A 17 -12.61 -24.09 10.79
N LEU A 18 -13.15 -24.55 9.67
CA LEU A 18 -12.63 -24.29 8.33
C LEU A 18 -13.02 -22.89 7.79
N SER A 19 -14.06 -22.26 8.36
CA SER A 19 -14.54 -20.95 7.91
C SER A 19 -13.70 -19.79 8.44
N THR A 20 -13.02 -19.94 9.58
CA THR A 20 -12.29 -18.84 10.25
C THR A 20 -10.91 -18.59 9.63
N THR A 21 -10.24 -19.60 9.08
CA THR A 21 -8.93 -19.43 8.43
C THR A 21 -9.03 -18.73 7.08
N GLY A 22 -10.12 -18.93 6.34
CA GLY A 22 -10.35 -18.28 5.04
C GLY A 22 -10.63 -16.78 5.16
N THR A 23 -11.31 -16.35 6.20
CA THR A 23 -11.64 -14.94 6.44
C THR A 23 -10.42 -14.12 6.87
N ALA A 24 -9.55 -14.66 7.72
CA ALA A 24 -8.34 -13.98 8.17
C ALA A 24 -7.35 -13.74 7.02
N LEU A 25 -7.14 -14.73 6.14
CA LEU A 25 -6.30 -14.59 4.95
C LEU A 25 -6.86 -13.57 3.95
N ALA A 26 -8.19 -13.52 3.79
CA ALA A 26 -8.84 -12.55 2.93
C ALA A 26 -8.71 -11.12 3.47
N ALA A 27 -8.86 -10.93 4.79
CA ALA A 27 -8.70 -9.65 5.46
C ALA A 27 -7.26 -9.13 5.36
N ASP A 28 -6.26 -9.99 5.58
CA ASP A 28 -4.84 -9.63 5.42
C ASP A 28 -4.51 -9.22 3.98
N LYS A 29 -5.03 -9.94 2.99
CA LYS A 29 -4.85 -9.58 1.58
C LYS A 29 -5.47 -8.23 1.24
N ALA A 30 -6.70 -7.98 1.70
CA ALA A 30 -7.38 -6.70 1.50
C ALA A 30 -6.61 -5.55 2.16
N TYR A 31 -6.14 -5.74 3.39
CA TYR A 31 -5.30 -4.79 4.12
C TYR A 31 -4.03 -4.46 3.34
N MET A 32 -3.26 -5.47 2.91
CA MET A 32 -2.01 -5.26 2.18
C MET A 32 -2.22 -4.63 0.80
N THR A 33 -3.37 -4.88 0.15
CA THR A 33 -3.74 -4.20 -1.10
C THR A 33 -3.89 -2.70 -0.85
N GLN A 34 -4.60 -2.29 0.18
CA GLN A 34 -4.77 -0.86 0.52
C GLN A 34 -3.45 -0.20 0.92
N VAL A 35 -2.60 -0.91 1.66
CA VAL A 35 -1.26 -0.45 2.01
C VAL A 35 -0.42 -0.19 0.75
N SER A 36 -0.40 -1.11 -0.20
CA SER A 36 0.39 -0.97 -1.44
C SER A 36 -0.14 0.15 -2.34
N GLU A 37 -1.46 0.36 -2.39
CA GLU A 37 -2.06 1.48 -3.11
C GLU A 37 -1.68 2.83 -2.49
N LEU A 38 -1.75 2.96 -1.16
CA LEU A 38 -1.29 4.17 -0.46
C LEU A 38 0.19 4.43 -0.68
N LEU A 39 1.02 3.39 -0.56
CA LEU A 39 2.46 3.50 -0.86
C LEU A 39 2.68 3.99 -2.28
N GLY A 40 1.97 3.42 -3.26
CA GLY A 40 2.06 3.83 -4.67
C GLY A 40 1.72 5.31 -4.86
N ILE A 41 0.64 5.81 -4.25
CA ILE A 41 0.23 7.21 -4.35
C ILE A 41 1.32 8.15 -3.78
N VAL A 42 1.84 7.88 -2.59
CA VAL A 42 2.76 8.80 -1.92
C VAL A 42 4.20 8.73 -2.42
N ALA A 43 4.60 7.57 -2.95
CA ALA A 43 5.96 7.36 -3.45
C ALA A 43 6.13 7.72 -4.93
N ALA A 44 5.06 7.68 -5.73
CA ALA A 44 5.11 7.98 -7.16
C ALA A 44 5.78 9.33 -7.50
N PRO A 45 5.52 10.44 -6.78
CA PRO A 45 6.24 11.69 -7.01
C PRO A 45 7.75 11.59 -6.78
N THR A 46 8.17 10.83 -5.77
CA THR A 46 9.58 10.59 -5.49
C THR A 46 10.22 9.76 -6.60
N TYR A 47 9.57 8.67 -7.03
CA TYR A 47 10.08 7.81 -8.09
C TYR A 47 10.24 8.55 -9.42
N LEU A 48 9.22 9.33 -9.81
CA LEU A 48 9.26 10.11 -11.05
C LEU A 48 10.35 11.19 -10.98
N ARG A 49 10.44 11.95 -9.87
CA ARG A 49 11.50 12.93 -9.65
C ARG A 49 12.89 12.31 -9.82
N ASP A 50 13.12 11.16 -9.19
CA ASP A 50 14.44 10.51 -9.17
C ASP A 50 14.79 9.92 -10.53
N ALA A 51 13.83 9.30 -11.20
CA ALA A 51 14.00 8.78 -12.55
C ALA A 51 14.27 9.94 -13.54
N CYS A 52 13.50 11.01 -13.49
CA CYS A 52 13.70 12.22 -14.31
C CYS A 52 15.03 12.91 -14.00
N SER A 53 15.43 12.98 -12.74
CA SER A 53 16.71 13.59 -12.34
C SER A 53 17.93 12.84 -12.89
N ARG A 54 17.80 11.53 -13.09
CA ARG A 54 18.84 10.72 -13.74
C ARG A 54 18.82 10.90 -15.25
N ARG A 55 17.64 10.89 -15.86
CA ARG A 55 17.47 10.90 -17.32
C ARG A 55 17.68 12.28 -17.94
N VAL A 56 17.31 13.35 -17.22
CA VAL A 56 17.40 14.75 -17.65
C VAL A 56 18.09 15.60 -16.57
N PRO A 57 19.41 15.52 -16.43
CA PRO A 57 20.12 16.16 -15.31
C PRO A 57 19.93 17.68 -15.22
N GLY A 58 19.72 18.35 -16.35
CA GLY A 58 19.59 19.82 -16.42
C GLY A 58 18.36 20.39 -15.70
N ILE A 59 17.34 19.55 -15.37
CA ILE A 59 16.14 20.02 -14.65
C ILE A 59 16.08 19.51 -13.19
N ARG A 60 17.13 18.84 -12.72
CA ARG A 60 17.17 18.18 -11.41
C ARG A 60 16.77 19.08 -10.25
N ASP A 61 17.30 20.30 -10.23
CA ASP A 61 17.04 21.22 -9.11
C ASP A 61 15.62 21.75 -9.14
N ALA A 62 15.07 22.01 -10.33
CA ALA A 62 13.66 22.37 -10.48
C ALA A 62 12.73 21.24 -10.01
N LEU A 63 13.02 19.98 -10.36
CA LEU A 63 12.25 18.82 -9.89
C LEU A 63 12.31 18.68 -8.36
N ARG A 64 13.48 18.89 -7.76
CA ARG A 64 13.65 18.84 -6.29
C ARG A 64 12.84 19.94 -5.61
N ALA A 65 12.89 21.17 -6.11
CA ALA A 65 12.16 22.29 -5.56
C ALA A 65 10.63 22.07 -5.63
N GLN A 66 10.12 21.64 -6.78
CA GLN A 66 8.70 21.32 -6.95
C GLN A 66 8.24 20.20 -6.03
N HIS A 67 9.02 19.11 -5.94
CA HIS A 67 8.72 18.00 -5.05
C HIS A 67 8.75 18.40 -3.57
N ALA A 68 9.70 19.25 -3.16
CA ALA A 68 9.80 19.73 -1.79
C ALA A 68 8.57 20.59 -1.42
N ALA A 69 8.15 21.49 -2.30
CA ALA A 69 6.94 22.30 -2.11
C ALA A 69 5.69 21.43 -1.98
N TRP A 70 5.53 20.42 -2.86
CA TRP A 70 4.44 19.45 -2.78
C TRP A 70 4.44 18.69 -1.46
N ARG A 71 5.58 18.19 -1.01
CA ARG A 71 5.69 17.51 0.29
C ARG A 71 5.33 18.41 1.46
N GLN A 72 5.71 19.68 1.42
CA GLN A 72 5.37 20.67 2.45
C GLN A 72 3.87 20.92 2.49
N GLN A 73 3.23 21.08 1.32
CA GLN A 73 1.79 21.25 1.19
C GLN A 73 1.01 20.09 1.84
N HIS A 74 1.47 18.86 1.64
CA HIS A 74 0.81 17.64 2.13
C HIS A 74 1.43 17.05 3.41
N ALA A 75 2.25 17.81 4.14
CA ALA A 75 3.06 17.30 5.24
C ALA A 75 2.25 16.56 6.32
N ARG A 76 1.07 17.07 6.69
CA ARG A 76 0.20 16.42 7.70
C ARG A 76 -0.34 15.08 7.21
N LEU A 77 -0.80 15.03 5.97
CA LEU A 77 -1.36 13.81 5.39
C LEU A 77 -0.27 12.75 5.17
N LEU A 78 0.89 13.18 4.66
CA LEU A 78 2.07 12.31 4.51
C LEU A 78 2.53 11.72 5.84
N ALA A 79 2.49 12.50 6.93
CA ALA A 79 2.81 12.00 8.26
C ALA A 79 1.81 10.95 8.76
N ALA A 80 0.50 11.15 8.52
CA ALA A 80 -0.52 10.16 8.85
C ALA A 80 -0.33 8.84 8.06
N ILE A 81 -0.06 8.94 6.77
CA ILE A 81 0.23 7.78 5.91
C ILE A 81 1.48 7.03 6.41
N ASP A 82 2.54 7.76 6.72
CA ASP A 82 3.79 7.18 7.21
C ASP A 82 3.61 6.38 8.50
N VAL A 83 2.72 6.81 9.40
CA VAL A 83 2.33 6.02 10.60
C VAL A 83 1.70 4.70 10.20
N GLN A 84 0.78 4.68 9.23
CA GLN A 84 0.12 3.46 8.78
C GLN A 84 1.08 2.53 8.05
N LEU A 85 1.96 3.07 7.20
CA LEU A 85 2.98 2.28 6.51
C LEU A 85 3.94 1.61 7.50
N ARG A 86 4.37 2.32 8.56
CA ARG A 86 5.20 1.70 9.61
C ARG A 86 4.47 0.59 10.36
N ARG A 87 3.17 0.73 10.64
CA ARG A 87 2.37 -0.34 11.26
C ARG A 87 2.29 -1.57 10.34
N ALA A 88 2.04 -1.34 9.06
CA ALA A 88 2.00 -2.41 8.06
C ALA A 88 3.35 -3.13 7.95
N ASP A 89 4.46 -2.40 7.92
CA ASP A 89 5.80 -2.97 7.88
C ASP A 89 6.10 -3.81 9.14
N ALA A 90 5.72 -3.32 10.32
CA ALA A 90 5.86 -4.08 11.55
C ALA A 90 5.00 -5.36 11.55
N ARG A 91 3.81 -5.32 10.95
CA ARG A 91 2.94 -6.50 10.80
C ARG A 91 3.55 -7.53 9.85
N THR A 92 3.98 -7.13 8.66
CA THR A 92 4.59 -8.04 7.67
C THR A 92 5.82 -8.74 8.24
N ARG A 93 6.64 -8.03 9.03
CA ARG A 93 7.79 -8.64 9.72
C ARG A 93 7.37 -9.68 10.75
N ARG A 94 6.32 -9.42 11.56
CA ARG A 94 5.82 -10.39 12.53
C ARG A 94 5.26 -11.67 11.87
N GLN A 95 4.62 -11.50 10.73
CA GLN A 95 4.04 -12.61 9.96
C GLN A 95 5.08 -13.36 9.10
N HIS A 96 6.35 -12.96 9.14
CA HIS A 96 7.42 -13.54 8.32
C HIS A 96 7.05 -13.53 6.82
N SER A 97 6.38 -12.48 6.38
CA SER A 97 6.02 -12.31 4.97
C SER A 97 7.27 -12.32 4.09
N PRO A 98 7.26 -13.04 2.96
CA PRO A 98 8.38 -13.03 2.01
C PRO A 98 8.54 -11.68 1.30
N PHE A 99 7.52 -10.79 1.41
CA PHE A 99 7.54 -9.46 0.81
C PHE A 99 7.45 -8.39 1.88
N THR A 100 8.31 -7.39 1.80
CA THR A 100 8.32 -6.22 2.69
C THR A 100 7.84 -4.98 1.94
N LEU A 101 7.47 -3.91 2.68
CA LEU A 101 7.17 -2.62 2.06
C LEU A 101 8.38 -2.06 1.30
N ALA A 102 9.60 -2.33 1.77
CA ALA A 102 10.82 -1.95 1.07
C ALA A 102 11.00 -2.67 -0.28
N ASP A 103 10.47 -3.90 -0.43
CA ASP A 103 10.47 -4.59 -1.72
C ASP A 103 9.48 -3.95 -2.69
N LEU A 104 8.30 -3.58 -2.22
CA LEU A 104 7.29 -2.85 -2.99
C LEU A 104 7.80 -1.47 -3.42
N ASP A 105 8.44 -0.74 -2.51
CA ASP A 105 9.05 0.56 -2.78
C ASP A 105 10.13 0.45 -3.88
N ARG A 106 11.04 -0.51 -3.75
CA ARG A 106 12.06 -0.78 -4.77
C ARG A 106 11.47 -1.18 -6.12
N ALA A 107 10.42 -1.99 -6.11
CA ALA A 107 9.75 -2.41 -7.35
C ALA A 107 9.08 -1.22 -8.04
N GLY A 108 8.40 -0.34 -7.31
CA GLY A 108 7.81 0.89 -7.82
C GLY A 108 8.85 1.83 -8.43
N ALA A 109 9.97 2.04 -7.74
CA ALA A 109 11.07 2.87 -8.22
C ALA A 109 11.70 2.31 -9.53
N ARG A 110 11.89 0.98 -9.62
CA ARG A 110 12.38 0.33 -10.85
C ARG A 110 11.40 0.49 -11.99
N MET A 111 10.11 0.18 -11.76
CA MET A 111 9.08 0.29 -12.79
C MET A 111 9.02 1.70 -13.38
N MET A 112 9.18 2.75 -12.56
CA MET A 112 9.20 4.13 -13.04
C MET A 112 10.46 4.42 -13.87
N ALA A 113 11.62 3.93 -13.44
CA ALA A 113 12.86 4.06 -14.18
C ALA A 113 12.79 3.34 -15.54
N ASP A 114 12.34 2.09 -15.55
CA ASP A 114 12.23 1.27 -16.76
C ASP A 114 11.28 1.91 -17.79
N ARG A 115 10.18 2.52 -17.34
CA ARG A 115 9.27 3.26 -18.23
C ARG A 115 9.95 4.45 -18.91
N LEU A 116 10.75 5.21 -18.18
CA LEU A 116 11.49 6.33 -18.77
C LEU A 116 12.63 5.87 -19.67
N ASP A 117 13.23 4.71 -19.40
CA ASP A 117 14.32 4.14 -20.21
C ASP A 117 13.84 3.66 -21.58
N LEU A 118 12.53 3.36 -21.73
CA LEU A 118 11.90 3.07 -23.03
C LEU A 118 11.72 4.32 -23.91
N LEU A 119 11.80 5.53 -23.35
CA LEU A 119 11.62 6.77 -24.07
C LEU A 119 12.91 7.24 -24.72
N THR A 120 12.78 7.88 -25.86
CA THR A 120 13.89 8.65 -26.46
C THR A 120 14.31 9.82 -25.55
N PRO A 121 15.51 10.40 -25.75
CA PRO A 121 15.92 11.58 -24.99
C PRO A 121 14.99 12.79 -25.14
N ALA A 122 14.34 12.94 -26.30
CA ALA A 122 13.39 14.03 -26.53
C ALA A 122 12.08 13.80 -25.75
N GLU A 123 11.51 12.59 -25.85
CA GLU A 123 10.31 12.20 -25.12
C GLU A 123 10.53 12.23 -23.59
N SER A 124 11.72 11.81 -23.12
CA SER A 124 12.07 11.91 -21.69
C SER A 124 12.10 13.35 -21.21
N ARG A 125 12.66 14.30 -22.01
CA ARG A 125 12.62 15.74 -21.65
C ARG A 125 11.21 16.28 -21.60
N GLU A 126 10.36 15.90 -22.55
CA GLU A 126 8.96 16.30 -22.56
C GLU A 126 8.20 15.73 -21.34
N ALA A 127 8.29 14.43 -21.11
CA ALA A 127 7.62 13.76 -20.00
C ALA A 127 8.06 14.35 -18.64
N CYS A 128 9.36 14.51 -18.44
CA CYS A 128 9.91 15.08 -17.21
C CYS A 128 9.61 16.58 -17.06
N GLY A 129 9.45 17.31 -18.15
CA GLY A 129 9.01 18.70 -18.13
C GLY A 129 7.59 18.88 -17.59
N LYS A 130 6.74 17.86 -17.69
CA LYS A 130 5.37 17.83 -17.16
C LYS A 130 5.28 17.43 -15.68
N PHE A 131 6.39 17.34 -14.96
CA PHE A 131 6.39 16.94 -13.55
C PHE A 131 5.48 17.80 -12.66
N GLY A 132 5.41 19.10 -12.90
CA GLY A 132 4.48 19.99 -12.18
C GLY A 132 2.99 19.69 -12.46
N GLU A 133 2.65 19.24 -13.66
CA GLU A 133 1.29 18.79 -14.00
C GLU A 133 0.95 17.49 -13.26
N PHE A 134 1.87 16.55 -13.29
CA PHE A 134 1.76 15.31 -12.52
C PHE A 134 1.54 15.58 -11.02
N LEU A 135 2.25 16.53 -10.42
CA LEU A 135 2.06 16.87 -9.00
C LEU A 135 0.66 17.45 -8.74
N ARG A 136 0.08 18.25 -9.66
CA ARG A 136 -1.29 18.75 -9.52
C ARG A 136 -2.34 17.63 -9.59
N GLU A 137 -2.16 16.66 -10.48
CA GLU A 137 -3.00 15.44 -10.51
C GLU A 137 -2.89 14.64 -9.19
N GLN A 138 -1.68 14.58 -8.64
CA GLN A 138 -1.47 13.97 -7.32
C GLN A 138 -2.14 14.77 -6.18
N ASP A 139 -2.22 16.10 -6.26
CA ASP A 139 -2.94 16.92 -5.28
C ASP A 139 -4.43 16.54 -5.22
N GLU A 140 -5.07 16.37 -6.37
CA GLU A 140 -6.47 15.91 -6.44
C GLU A 140 -6.62 14.52 -5.81
N THR A 141 -5.73 13.59 -6.12
CA THR A 141 -5.72 12.24 -5.54
C THR A 141 -5.51 12.29 -4.02
N MET A 142 -4.56 13.09 -3.53
CA MET A 142 -4.28 13.27 -2.12
C MET A 142 -5.50 13.81 -1.35
N GLN A 143 -6.23 14.73 -1.92
CA GLN A 143 -7.40 15.34 -1.28
C GLN A 143 -8.65 14.45 -1.37
N ALA A 144 -8.92 13.86 -2.52
CA ALA A 144 -10.16 13.13 -2.77
C ALA A 144 -10.11 11.68 -2.28
N THR A 145 -8.98 11.01 -2.41
CA THR A 145 -8.89 9.56 -2.25
C THR A 145 -8.22 9.13 -0.94
N VAL A 146 -7.14 9.79 -0.57
CA VAL A 146 -6.29 9.35 0.54
C VAL A 146 -6.98 9.38 1.90
N PRO A 147 -7.79 10.39 2.27
CA PRO A 147 -8.48 10.40 3.58
C PRO A 147 -9.40 9.19 3.78
N ALA A 148 -10.18 8.83 2.76
CA ALA A 148 -11.07 7.67 2.81
C ALA A 148 -10.27 6.35 2.91
N ARG A 149 -9.16 6.23 2.18
CA ARG A 149 -8.28 5.06 2.25
C ARG A 149 -7.59 4.91 3.60
N LEU A 150 -7.14 6.01 4.20
CA LEU A 150 -6.59 6.00 5.55
C LEU A 150 -7.62 5.51 6.57
N ALA A 151 -8.85 6.03 6.52
CA ALA A 151 -9.92 5.62 7.41
C ALA A 151 -10.25 4.12 7.25
N ALA A 152 -10.31 3.63 6.00
CA ALA A 152 -10.54 2.22 5.71
C ALA A 152 -9.39 1.33 6.21
N LEU A 153 -8.14 1.77 6.05
CA LEU A 153 -6.96 1.06 6.54
C LEU A 153 -6.92 1.00 8.06
N GLU A 154 -7.27 2.09 8.74
CA GLU A 154 -7.38 2.13 10.20
C GLU A 154 -8.48 1.21 10.73
N ALA A 155 -9.61 1.12 10.02
CA ALA A 155 -10.69 0.19 10.38
C ALA A 155 -10.21 -1.26 10.23
N ALA A 156 -9.59 -1.60 9.11
CA ALA A 156 -9.06 -2.94 8.86
C ALA A 156 -7.96 -3.33 9.86
N ASP A 157 -7.08 -2.40 10.25
CA ASP A 157 -6.04 -2.64 11.26
C ASP A 157 -6.66 -2.96 12.64
N ARG A 158 -7.76 -2.25 13.04
CA ARG A 158 -8.49 -2.55 14.26
C ARG A 158 -9.17 -3.93 14.24
N GLU A 159 -9.79 -4.30 13.13
CA GLU A 159 -10.44 -5.61 12.97
C GLU A 159 -9.43 -6.75 13.06
N LEU A 160 -8.28 -6.60 12.41
CA LEU A 160 -7.20 -7.58 12.46
C LEU A 160 -6.63 -7.71 13.89
N ALA A 161 -6.41 -6.60 14.59
CA ALA A 161 -5.94 -6.62 15.97
C ALA A 161 -6.95 -7.29 16.91
N ALA A 162 -8.26 -7.06 16.73
CA ALA A 162 -9.29 -7.71 17.51
C ALA A 162 -9.35 -9.23 17.26
N SER A 163 -9.16 -9.67 16.01
CA SER A 163 -9.13 -11.10 15.67
C SER A 163 -7.92 -11.82 16.25
N GLU A 164 -6.75 -11.18 16.30
CA GLU A 164 -5.53 -11.70 16.92
C GLU A 164 -5.69 -11.86 18.44
N ALA A 165 -6.34 -10.89 19.10
CA ALA A 165 -6.59 -10.93 20.56
C ALA A 165 -7.65 -11.97 20.99
N GLY A 166 -8.57 -12.33 20.11
CA GLY A 166 -9.65 -13.29 20.36
C GLY A 166 -9.31 -14.74 20.07
N SER A 167 -8.13 -15.05 19.55
CA SER A 167 -7.67 -16.44 19.32
C SER A 167 -6.96 -16.96 20.57
N PRO A 168 -7.61 -17.82 21.39
CA PRO A 168 -6.91 -18.51 22.47
C PRO A 168 -5.89 -19.47 21.85
N GLY A 169 -4.63 -19.35 22.25
CA GLY A 169 -3.54 -20.26 21.89
C GLY A 169 -3.75 -21.68 22.36
#